data_66c94b6f96fe13c5e841d3b0d7fac04b
#
_entry.id   66c94b6f96fe13c5e841d3b0d7fac04b
#
_cell.length_a   1.000
_cell.length_b   1.000
_cell.length_c   1.000
_cell.angle_alpha   90.00
_cell.angle_beta   90.00
_cell.angle_gamma   90.00
#
_symmetry.space_group_name_H-M   'P 1'
#
loop_
_entity.id
_entity.type
_entity.pdbx_description
1 polymer ?
#
loop_
_entity_poly.entity_id
_entity_poly.type
_entity_poly.pdbx_seq_one_letter_code
_entity_poly.pdbx_strand_id
1 'polypeptide(L)'
;VHTFGLNEKGMIGCVVDEPYRQQALNDFYVIYKELHQEMCPTPFEGIRELIALLKQKGIIVALITGKGINSCDITLKQFNMKDSFAKVITGNAERNIKSEALKELLHDYHLAANEIVYVGDALSDITECRKANVMCLSAAWSIPQNEVTALENSNPKNVFYSISSLFKYLNIKT
;
A
#
# COMPACT_ATOMS: atom_id res chain seq x y z
N VAL A 1 -11.18 -4.24 -19.39
CA VAL A 1 -10.12 -3.21 -19.33
C VAL A 1 -9.24 -3.55 -18.15
N HIS A 2 -7.95 -3.81 -18.37
CA HIS A 2 -6.98 -4.07 -17.30
C HIS A 2 -6.54 -2.73 -16.70
N THR A 3 -7.18 -2.32 -15.61
CA THR A 3 -6.82 -1.09 -14.85
C THR A 3 -6.03 -1.39 -13.58
N PHE A 4 -5.86 -2.66 -13.24
CA PHE A 4 -5.15 -3.07 -12.01
C PHE A 4 -3.67 -2.65 -12.04
N GLY A 5 -3.24 -1.95 -11.00
CA GLY A 5 -1.86 -1.45 -10.84
C GLY A 5 -1.64 -0.03 -11.34
N LEU A 6 -2.63 0.59 -11.99
CA LEU A 6 -2.61 2.01 -12.35
C LEU A 6 -3.13 2.87 -11.20
N ASN A 7 -2.67 4.13 -11.12
CA ASN A 7 -3.31 5.10 -10.26
C ASN A 7 -4.64 5.61 -10.86
N GLU A 8 -5.37 6.44 -10.12
CA GLU A 8 -6.67 6.97 -10.53
C GLU A 8 -6.65 7.70 -11.89
N LYS A 9 -5.56 8.42 -12.18
CA LYS A 9 -5.40 9.09 -13.48
C LYS A 9 -5.31 8.09 -14.64
N GLY A 10 -4.55 7.01 -14.45
CA GLY A 10 -4.45 5.93 -15.43
C GLY A 10 -5.76 5.18 -15.60
N MET A 11 -6.45 4.86 -14.49
CA MET A 11 -7.76 4.20 -14.52
C MET A 11 -8.81 5.04 -15.27
N ILE A 12 -8.91 6.34 -14.98
CA ILE A 12 -9.81 7.26 -15.67
C ILE A 12 -9.45 7.35 -17.15
N GLY A 13 -8.16 7.42 -17.48
CA GLY A 13 -7.68 7.45 -18.86
C GLY A 13 -8.06 6.23 -19.69
N CYS A 14 -8.35 5.08 -19.05
CA CYS A 14 -8.79 3.86 -19.73
C CYS A 14 -10.30 3.82 -20.03
N VAL A 15 -11.12 4.61 -19.32
CA VAL A 15 -12.60 4.50 -19.38
C VAL A 15 -13.32 5.79 -19.74
N VAL A 16 -12.61 6.92 -19.73
CA VAL A 16 -13.16 8.24 -20.03
C VAL A 16 -12.51 8.80 -21.29
N ASP A 17 -13.32 9.35 -22.20
CA ASP A 17 -12.84 10.03 -23.41
C ASP A 17 -11.99 11.26 -23.09
N GLU A 18 -10.97 11.49 -23.88
CA GLU A 18 -9.89 12.45 -23.61
C GLU A 18 -10.37 13.87 -23.23
N PRO A 19 -11.38 14.48 -23.87
CA PRO A 19 -11.83 15.83 -23.49
C PRO A 19 -12.38 15.93 -22.06
N TYR A 20 -12.87 14.80 -21.49
CA TYR A 20 -13.54 14.77 -20.17
C TYR A 20 -12.62 14.26 -19.04
N ARG A 21 -11.43 13.76 -19.35
CA ARG A 21 -10.53 13.13 -18.36
C ARG A 21 -10.15 14.04 -17.21
N GLN A 22 -9.84 15.30 -17.51
CA GLN A 22 -9.45 16.24 -16.47
C GLN A 22 -10.61 16.55 -15.52
N GLN A 23 -11.82 16.73 -16.07
CA GLN A 23 -13.02 16.95 -15.25
C GLN A 23 -13.31 15.72 -14.39
N ALA A 24 -13.31 14.53 -14.98
CA ALA A 24 -13.53 13.28 -14.26
C ALA A 24 -12.50 13.05 -13.13
N LEU A 25 -11.24 13.43 -13.35
CA LEU A 25 -10.20 13.35 -12.33
C LEU A 25 -10.43 14.33 -11.18
N ASN A 26 -10.86 15.55 -11.48
CA ASN A 26 -11.23 16.54 -10.46
C ASN A 26 -12.42 16.07 -9.62
N ASP A 27 -13.47 15.58 -10.29
CA ASP A 27 -14.66 15.04 -9.63
C ASP A 27 -14.32 13.82 -8.76
N PHE A 28 -13.44 12.94 -9.27
CA PHE A 28 -12.93 11.81 -8.49
C PHE A 28 -12.31 12.28 -7.17
N TYR A 29 -11.46 13.30 -7.15
CA TYR A 29 -10.83 13.75 -5.91
C TYR A 29 -11.81 14.33 -4.91
N VAL A 30 -12.83 15.05 -5.38
CA VAL A 30 -13.91 15.57 -4.51
C VAL A 30 -14.66 14.41 -3.86
N ILE A 31 -15.19 13.50 -4.69
CA ILE A 31 -15.96 12.34 -4.25
C ILE A 31 -15.10 11.43 -3.35
N TYR A 32 -13.87 11.19 -3.75
CA TYR A 32 -12.93 10.35 -2.97
C TYR A 32 -12.71 10.91 -1.56
N LYS A 33 -12.52 12.22 -1.43
CA LYS A 33 -12.33 12.86 -0.13
C LYS A 33 -13.54 12.71 0.78
N GLU A 34 -14.75 12.90 0.24
CA GLU A 34 -16.00 12.77 0.98
C GLU A 34 -16.26 11.32 1.40
N LEU A 35 -16.24 10.39 0.45
CA LEU A 35 -16.50 8.98 0.71
C LEU A 35 -15.41 8.36 1.61
N HIS A 36 -14.15 8.76 1.45
CA HIS A 36 -13.08 8.25 2.29
C HIS A 36 -13.27 8.69 3.75
N GLN A 37 -13.73 9.91 3.98
CA GLN A 37 -14.03 10.39 5.33
C GLN A 37 -15.20 9.65 5.98
N GLU A 38 -16.21 9.26 5.19
CA GLU A 38 -17.36 8.53 5.66
C GLU A 38 -17.07 7.05 5.87
N MET A 39 -16.48 6.39 4.88
CA MET A 39 -16.32 4.94 4.85
C MET A 39 -15.04 4.43 5.54
N CYS A 40 -13.99 5.25 5.58
CA CYS A 40 -12.69 4.93 6.14
C CYS A 40 -12.18 6.08 7.02
N PRO A 41 -12.87 6.42 8.13
CA PRO A 41 -12.52 7.59 8.96
C PRO A 41 -11.16 7.46 9.64
N THR A 42 -10.73 6.23 9.91
CA THR A 42 -9.46 5.93 10.60
C THR A 42 -8.72 4.79 9.90
N PRO A 43 -7.40 4.69 10.02
CA PRO A 43 -6.68 3.50 9.60
C PRO A 43 -7.11 2.29 10.45
N PHE A 44 -6.79 1.08 10.01
CA PHE A 44 -7.01 -0.14 10.79
C PHE A 44 -6.43 0.01 12.19
N GLU A 45 -7.17 -0.50 13.18
CA GLU A 45 -6.75 -0.48 14.59
C GLU A 45 -5.38 -1.14 14.76
N GLY A 46 -4.48 -0.50 15.52
CA GLY A 46 -3.12 -0.98 15.76
C GLY A 46 -2.09 -0.55 14.71
N ILE A 47 -2.47 -0.05 13.52
CA ILE A 47 -1.49 0.37 12.49
C ILE A 47 -0.64 1.57 12.95
N ARG A 48 -1.25 2.56 13.59
CA ARG A 48 -0.50 3.73 14.11
C ARG A 48 0.52 3.31 15.16
N GLU A 49 0.11 2.40 16.05
CA GLU A 49 0.96 1.85 17.11
C GLU A 49 2.11 1.03 16.52
N LEU A 50 1.82 0.15 15.55
CA LEU A 50 2.84 -0.62 14.84
C LEU A 50 3.91 0.29 14.23
N ILE A 51 3.49 1.31 13.48
CA ILE A 51 4.43 2.25 12.85
C ILE A 51 5.25 2.99 13.90
N ALA A 52 4.63 3.45 14.98
CA ALA A 52 5.33 4.15 16.07
C ALA A 52 6.38 3.26 16.73
N LEU A 53 6.04 2.01 17.05
CA LEU A 53 6.96 1.04 17.66
C LEU A 53 8.10 0.65 16.73
N LEU A 54 7.83 0.47 15.43
CA LEU A 54 8.88 0.24 14.44
C LEU A 54 9.89 1.39 14.41
N LYS A 55 9.39 2.64 14.35
CA LYS A 55 10.23 3.84 14.36
C LYS A 55 11.05 3.97 15.67
N GLN A 56 10.46 3.66 16.83
CA GLN A 56 11.18 3.66 18.13
C GLN A 56 12.32 2.63 18.15
N LYS A 57 12.20 1.53 17.40
CA LYS A 57 13.24 0.52 17.24
C LYS A 57 14.27 0.88 16.16
N GLY A 58 14.19 2.07 15.56
CA GLY A 58 15.08 2.50 14.49
C GLY A 58 14.78 1.85 13.14
N ILE A 59 13.62 1.19 12.98
CA ILE A 59 13.22 0.57 11.73
C ILE A 59 12.64 1.64 10.82
N ILE A 60 13.15 1.73 9.60
CA ILE A 60 12.66 2.65 8.57
C ILE A 60 11.31 2.13 8.06
N VAL A 61 10.30 2.99 8.13
CA VAL A 61 8.96 2.68 7.59
C VAL A 61 8.70 3.54 6.37
N ALA A 62 8.48 2.91 5.22
CA ALA A 62 8.12 3.55 3.96
C ALA A 62 6.72 3.14 3.51
N LEU A 63 6.07 3.99 2.73
CA LEU A 63 4.79 3.69 2.10
C LEU A 63 4.97 3.58 0.58
N ILE A 64 4.58 2.44 0.01
CA ILE A 64 4.40 2.26 -1.43
C ILE A 64 2.91 2.02 -1.67
N THR A 65 2.27 2.84 -2.49
CA THR A 65 0.83 2.75 -2.76
C THR A 65 0.53 2.82 -4.25
N GLY A 66 -0.55 2.15 -4.69
CA GLY A 66 -1.09 2.32 -6.04
C GLY A 66 -1.81 3.65 -6.26
N LYS A 67 -2.17 4.37 -5.18
CA LYS A 67 -2.81 5.69 -5.29
C LYS A 67 -1.86 6.71 -5.93
N GLY A 68 -2.40 7.64 -6.71
CA GLY A 68 -1.66 8.81 -7.14
C GLY A 68 -1.39 9.77 -5.97
N ILE A 69 -0.57 10.78 -6.21
CA ILE A 69 -0.11 11.71 -5.18
C ILE A 69 -1.26 12.43 -4.46
N ASN A 70 -2.31 12.82 -5.19
CA ASN A 70 -3.43 13.58 -4.60
C ASN A 70 -4.31 12.70 -3.70
N SER A 71 -4.70 11.51 -4.14
CA SER A 71 -5.50 10.60 -3.32
C SER A 71 -4.71 10.04 -2.14
N CYS A 72 -3.41 9.83 -2.28
CA CYS A 72 -2.53 9.49 -1.19
C CYS A 72 -2.46 10.63 -0.15
N ASP A 73 -2.29 11.88 -0.59
CA ASP A 73 -2.25 13.05 0.30
C ASP A 73 -3.59 13.25 1.05
N ILE A 74 -4.73 13.07 0.38
CA ILE A 74 -6.06 13.08 1.02
C ILE A 74 -6.12 12.04 2.15
N THR A 75 -5.75 10.79 1.85
CA THR A 75 -5.74 9.70 2.84
C THR A 75 -4.83 9.99 4.03
N LEU A 76 -3.58 10.39 3.77
CA LEU A 76 -2.59 10.65 4.82
C LEU A 76 -2.95 11.86 5.69
N LYS A 77 -3.55 12.90 5.10
CA LYS A 77 -4.09 14.05 5.85
C LYS A 77 -5.21 13.62 6.77
N GLN A 78 -6.21 12.91 6.25
CA GLN A 78 -7.35 12.46 7.02
C GLN A 78 -6.92 11.56 8.18
N PHE A 79 -5.98 10.67 7.94
CA PHE A 79 -5.43 9.79 8.97
C PHE A 79 -4.42 10.48 9.90
N ASN A 80 -4.08 11.75 9.68
CA ASN A 80 -3.01 12.45 10.39
C ASN A 80 -1.70 11.62 10.41
N MET A 81 -1.30 11.11 9.25
CA MET A 81 -0.16 10.20 9.09
C MET A 81 0.88 10.69 8.07
N LYS A 82 0.88 11.97 7.70
CA LYS A 82 1.84 12.53 6.73
C LYS A 82 3.30 12.29 7.14
N ASP A 83 3.59 12.46 8.41
CA ASP A 83 4.95 12.35 8.97
C ASP A 83 5.26 10.93 9.50
N SER A 84 4.38 9.96 9.18
CA SER A 84 4.53 8.59 9.66
C SER A 84 5.60 7.80 8.90
N PHE A 85 5.90 8.19 7.66
CA PHE A 85 6.75 7.44 6.75
C PHE A 85 8.02 8.22 6.40
N ALA A 86 9.15 7.53 6.36
CA ALA A 86 10.44 8.11 5.94
C ALA A 86 10.44 8.41 4.43
N LYS A 87 9.71 7.63 3.64
CA LYS A 87 9.51 7.84 2.21
C LYS A 87 8.12 7.39 1.80
N VAL A 88 7.49 8.15 0.89
CA VAL A 88 6.20 7.82 0.28
C VAL A 88 6.39 7.74 -1.23
N ILE A 89 6.07 6.59 -1.83
CA ILE A 89 6.14 6.36 -3.26
C ILE A 89 4.72 6.06 -3.75
N THR A 90 4.22 6.92 -4.64
CA THR A 90 2.84 6.88 -5.14
C THR A 90 2.76 6.22 -6.51
N GLY A 91 1.58 5.68 -6.84
CA GLY A 91 1.32 4.96 -8.07
C GLY A 91 1.49 5.80 -9.35
N ASN A 92 1.68 5.10 -10.44
CA ASN A 92 1.87 5.63 -11.78
C ASN A 92 0.61 5.45 -12.63
N ALA A 93 0.40 6.32 -13.65
CA ALA A 93 -0.74 6.26 -14.54
C ALA A 93 -0.62 5.20 -15.65
N GLU A 94 0.58 4.67 -15.89
CA GLU A 94 0.89 3.81 -17.03
C GLU A 94 1.12 2.35 -16.62
N ARG A 95 1.64 2.11 -15.42
CA ARG A 95 2.01 0.77 -14.95
C ARG A 95 2.06 0.63 -13.44
N ASN A 96 2.09 -0.61 -12.98
CA ASN A 96 2.40 -0.93 -11.59
C ASN A 96 3.90 -0.69 -11.33
N ILE A 97 4.22 0.12 -10.33
CA ILE A 97 5.59 0.53 -10.02
C ILE A 97 6.16 -0.14 -8.76
N LYS A 98 5.41 -1.04 -8.11
CA LYS A 98 5.77 -1.54 -6.77
C LYS A 98 7.13 -2.24 -6.74
N SER A 99 7.46 -3.06 -7.73
CA SER A 99 8.78 -3.71 -7.81
C SER A 99 9.92 -2.71 -8.04
N GLU A 100 9.68 -1.67 -8.84
CA GLU A 100 10.65 -0.59 -9.05
C GLU A 100 10.85 0.22 -7.78
N ALA A 101 9.75 0.57 -7.10
CA ALA A 101 9.77 1.27 -5.82
C ALA A 101 10.52 0.49 -4.72
N LEU A 102 10.35 -0.84 -4.66
CA LEU A 102 11.11 -1.68 -3.73
C LEU A 102 12.61 -1.66 -4.04
N LYS A 103 12.99 -1.75 -5.31
CA LYS A 103 14.41 -1.65 -5.74
C LYS A 103 14.99 -0.27 -5.46
N GLU A 104 14.21 0.80 -5.62
CA GLU A 104 14.59 2.15 -5.24
C GLU A 104 14.88 2.26 -3.74
N LEU A 105 14.00 1.71 -2.88
CA LEU A 105 14.23 1.68 -1.43
C LEU A 105 15.48 0.89 -1.05
N LEU A 106 15.71 -0.29 -1.65
CA LEU A 106 16.93 -1.07 -1.43
C LEU A 106 18.19 -0.26 -1.78
N HIS A 107 18.17 0.44 -2.91
CA HIS A 107 19.27 1.29 -3.35
C HIS A 107 19.49 2.48 -2.41
N ASP A 108 18.44 3.26 -2.13
CA ASP A 108 18.55 4.53 -1.39
C ASP A 108 18.98 4.34 0.06
N TYR A 109 18.56 3.23 0.67
CA TYR A 109 18.91 2.90 2.05
C TYR A 109 20.07 1.90 2.15
N HIS A 110 20.70 1.54 1.02
CA HIS A 110 21.82 0.59 0.94
C HIS A 110 21.50 -0.75 1.62
N LEU A 111 20.28 -1.29 1.39
CA LEU A 111 19.79 -2.52 2.00
C LEU A 111 19.94 -3.72 1.07
N ALA A 112 20.24 -4.88 1.66
CA ALA A 112 20.04 -6.17 1.00
C ALA A 112 18.55 -6.55 1.01
N ALA A 113 18.13 -7.40 0.08
CA ALA A 113 16.72 -7.78 -0.08
C ALA A 113 16.12 -8.50 1.14
N ASN A 114 16.94 -9.12 1.98
CA ASN A 114 16.53 -9.77 3.23
C ASN A 114 16.45 -8.80 4.44
N GLU A 115 16.80 -7.54 4.26
CA GLU A 115 16.72 -6.50 5.29
C GLU A 115 15.44 -5.66 5.18
N ILE A 116 14.60 -5.93 4.18
CA ILE A 116 13.32 -5.28 3.97
C ILE A 116 12.21 -6.33 3.87
N VAL A 117 11.04 -5.99 4.41
CA VAL A 117 9.80 -6.75 4.19
C VAL A 117 8.73 -5.79 3.66
N TYR A 118 7.87 -6.29 2.80
CA TYR A 118 6.71 -5.56 2.29
C TYR A 118 5.43 -6.14 2.90
N VAL A 119 4.55 -5.29 3.40
CA VAL A 119 3.22 -5.70 3.89
C VAL A 119 2.18 -5.20 2.89
N GLY A 120 1.42 -6.12 2.29
CA GLY A 120 0.40 -5.80 1.30
C GLY A 120 -0.74 -6.81 1.28
N ASP A 121 -1.86 -6.47 0.65
CA ASP A 121 -3.12 -7.23 0.69
C ASP A 121 -3.53 -7.83 -0.65
N ALA A 122 -2.83 -7.50 -1.73
CA ALA A 122 -3.18 -7.96 -3.07
C ALA A 122 -2.25 -9.07 -3.60
N LEU A 123 -2.77 -9.94 -4.47
CA LEU A 123 -1.95 -10.93 -5.20
C LEU A 123 -0.83 -10.26 -6.03
N SER A 124 -1.09 -9.06 -6.54
CA SER A 124 -0.10 -8.27 -7.25
C SER A 124 1.07 -7.88 -6.36
N ASP A 125 0.87 -7.66 -5.05
CA ASP A 125 1.94 -7.35 -4.10
C ASP A 125 2.93 -8.51 -4.00
N ILE A 126 2.43 -9.75 -3.92
CA ILE A 126 3.25 -10.95 -3.90
C ILE A 126 4.10 -11.04 -5.18
N THR A 127 3.48 -10.78 -6.34
CA THR A 127 4.15 -10.82 -7.64
C THR A 127 5.24 -9.75 -7.74
N GLU A 128 4.95 -8.52 -7.33
CA GLU A 128 5.89 -7.40 -7.38
C GLU A 128 7.05 -7.58 -6.37
N CYS A 129 6.77 -8.11 -5.20
CA CYS A 129 7.81 -8.47 -4.22
C CYS A 129 8.76 -9.55 -4.76
N ARG A 130 8.23 -10.58 -5.44
CA ARG A 130 9.07 -11.60 -6.09
C ARG A 130 10.00 -11.02 -7.14
N LYS A 131 9.52 -10.08 -7.96
CA LYS A 131 10.36 -9.38 -8.97
C LYS A 131 11.48 -8.55 -8.35
N ALA A 132 11.29 -8.07 -7.12
CA ALA A 132 12.28 -7.34 -6.35
C ALA A 132 13.13 -8.23 -5.43
N ASN A 133 12.84 -9.54 -5.37
CA ASN A 133 13.42 -10.51 -4.43
C ASN A 133 13.20 -10.12 -2.96
N VAL A 134 12.10 -9.45 -2.65
CA VAL A 134 11.72 -8.98 -1.31
C VAL A 134 10.64 -9.89 -0.73
N MET A 135 10.69 -10.15 0.57
CA MET A 135 9.66 -10.92 1.27
C MET A 135 8.36 -10.11 1.33
N CYS A 136 7.26 -10.75 0.89
CA CYS A 136 5.90 -10.23 1.05
C CYS A 136 5.23 -10.85 2.27
N LEU A 137 4.66 -10.03 3.15
CA LEU A 137 3.78 -10.43 4.24
C LEU A 137 2.35 -10.03 3.86
N SER A 138 1.46 -11.02 3.69
CA SER A 138 0.12 -10.78 3.16
C SER A 138 -0.86 -10.42 4.28
N ALA A 139 -1.48 -9.23 4.16
CA ALA A 139 -2.39 -8.63 5.11
C ALA A 139 -3.83 -9.11 4.86
N ALA A 140 -4.21 -10.28 5.40
CA ALA A 140 -5.54 -10.84 5.20
C ALA A 140 -6.64 -10.19 6.07
N TRP A 141 -6.30 -9.33 7.03
CA TRP A 141 -7.29 -8.59 7.83
C TRP A 141 -8.03 -7.49 7.07
N SER A 142 -7.55 -7.12 5.89
CA SER A 142 -8.07 -6.01 5.09
C SER A 142 -8.96 -6.45 3.91
N ILE A 143 -9.06 -7.74 3.65
CA ILE A 143 -9.70 -8.30 2.45
C ILE A 143 -10.89 -9.22 2.80
N PRO A 144 -11.85 -9.39 1.87
CA PRO A 144 -12.95 -10.34 2.02
C PRO A 144 -12.46 -11.79 2.13
N GLN A 145 -13.18 -12.62 2.90
CA GLN A 145 -12.80 -14.01 3.16
C GLN A 145 -12.64 -14.86 1.87
N ASN A 146 -13.40 -14.58 0.84
CA ASN A 146 -13.29 -15.28 -0.44
C ASN A 146 -11.97 -15.02 -1.20
N GLU A 147 -11.28 -13.93 -0.88
CA GLU A 147 -9.98 -13.58 -1.47
C GLU A 147 -8.79 -14.13 -0.66
N VAL A 148 -9.02 -14.45 0.63
CA VAL A 148 -7.97 -14.97 1.53
C VAL A 148 -7.34 -16.25 0.99
N THR A 149 -8.15 -17.19 0.49
CA THR A 149 -7.67 -18.46 -0.07
C THR A 149 -6.67 -18.26 -1.22
N ALA A 150 -6.86 -17.23 -2.03
CA ALA A 150 -5.93 -16.91 -3.12
C ALA A 150 -4.57 -16.43 -2.58
N LEU A 151 -4.58 -15.62 -1.50
CA LEU A 151 -3.35 -15.23 -0.81
C LEU A 151 -2.64 -16.43 -0.17
N GLU A 152 -3.38 -17.32 0.50
CA GLU A 152 -2.83 -18.53 1.13
C GLU A 152 -2.13 -19.43 0.12
N ASN A 153 -2.76 -19.64 -1.04
CA ASN A 153 -2.18 -20.45 -2.12
C ASN A 153 -0.94 -19.78 -2.73
N SER A 154 -0.92 -18.45 -2.82
CA SER A 154 0.15 -17.70 -3.48
C SER A 154 1.31 -17.36 -2.56
N ASN A 155 1.08 -17.24 -1.24
CA ASN A 155 2.07 -16.83 -0.24
C ASN A 155 1.95 -17.66 1.05
N PRO A 156 2.02 -19.00 0.99
CA PRO A 156 1.84 -19.86 2.14
C PRO A 156 2.83 -19.49 3.26
N LYS A 157 2.37 -19.56 4.52
CA LYS A 157 3.12 -19.21 5.75
C LYS A 157 3.36 -17.71 6.00
N ASN A 158 3.07 -16.84 5.06
CA ASN A 158 3.24 -15.39 5.20
C ASN A 158 1.92 -14.63 5.13
N VAL A 159 0.81 -15.27 5.50
CA VAL A 159 -0.53 -14.65 5.55
C VAL A 159 -0.90 -14.35 6.99
N PHE A 160 -1.29 -13.11 7.26
CA PHE A 160 -1.61 -12.59 8.58
C PHE A 160 -3.05 -12.14 8.64
N TYR A 161 -3.84 -12.73 9.53
CA TYR A 161 -5.28 -12.48 9.69
C TYR A 161 -5.59 -11.37 10.69
N SER A 162 -4.57 -10.86 11.37
CA SER A 162 -4.68 -9.73 12.28
C SER A 162 -3.37 -8.97 12.38
N ILE A 163 -3.47 -7.68 12.69
CA ILE A 163 -2.30 -6.84 12.97
C ILE A 163 -1.53 -7.37 14.18
N SER A 164 -2.23 -7.91 15.20
CA SER A 164 -1.62 -8.55 16.36
C SER A 164 -0.73 -9.76 15.99
N SER A 165 -1.12 -10.55 14.98
CA SER A 165 -0.29 -11.66 14.50
C SER A 165 0.97 -11.16 13.78
N LEU A 166 0.87 -10.03 13.05
CA LEU A 166 2.01 -9.39 12.43
C LEU A 166 2.97 -8.81 13.48
N PHE A 167 2.47 -8.18 14.56
CA PHE A 167 3.29 -7.73 15.69
C PHE A 167 4.16 -8.86 16.26
N LYS A 168 3.55 -10.03 16.51
CA LYS A 168 4.24 -11.21 17.03
C LYS A 168 5.33 -11.68 16.07
N TYR A 169 5.02 -11.76 14.79
CA TYR A 169 5.97 -12.18 13.76
C TYR A 169 7.18 -11.25 13.67
N LEU A 170 6.94 -9.94 13.68
CA LEU A 170 8.00 -8.92 13.65
C LEU A 170 8.76 -8.77 14.98
N ASN A 171 8.43 -9.60 15.99
CA ASN A 171 9.05 -9.57 17.31
C ASN A 171 8.94 -8.20 18.02
N ILE A 172 7.83 -7.51 17.76
CA ILE A 172 7.51 -6.21 18.36
C ILE A 172 6.70 -6.49 19.62
N LYS A 173 7.31 -6.25 20.79
CA LYS A 173 6.61 -6.33 22.06
C LYS A 173 5.79 -5.04 22.24
N THR A 174 4.50 -5.19 22.46
CA THR A 174 3.60 -4.13 22.91
C THR A 174 3.87 -3.77 24.36
#